data_9574d5806f903db10d8de4ce63878b05
#
_entry.id   9574d5806f903db10d8de4ce63878b05
#
_cell.length_a   1.000
_cell.length_b   1.000
_cell.length_c   1.000
_cell.angle_alpha   90.00
_cell.angle_beta   90.00
_cell.angle_gamma   90.00
#
_symmetry.space_group_name_H-M   'P 1'
#
loop_
_entity.id
_entity.type
_entity.pdbx_description
1 polymer ?
#
loop_
_entity_poly.entity_id
_entity_poly.type
_entity_poly.pdbx_seq_one_letter_code
_entity_poly.pdbx_strand_id
1 'polypeptide(L)'
;MERRQVLIATAAAALASALPKAANAATNNTEGNTMTNPGNRPESGYAPVNGVEIYYEVHGSGKPLVLLHGGFGSIEMFGPVLTELAKGRQVIGVDLQGHGRTLPFDRPMTFTNIAMDIAELIKWLGYEKADVMGYSMGAATALRVAIEHPEVINKLVVSSTAFAFAGWHDYNQQGMKGMAAAPDQAIEPMKQTPMYAAYAQLMPDAEANWPKTIRQTAAMVGTDYDWSEDIPKITAPTQLVYGDWDAVRTSHVAAFFELLGGGKQDANWDGSGMNANRLAILPGVTHYTMFMDPRLATTAIGFLDS
;
A
#
# COMPACT_ATOMS: atom_id res chain seq x y z
N MET A 1 -30.66 -6.52 -15.86
CA MET A 1 -30.11 -6.71 -14.53
C MET A 1 -28.86 -7.59 -14.48
N GLU A 2 -28.76 -8.63 -15.31
CA GLU A 2 -27.62 -9.60 -15.27
C GLU A 2 -26.23 -9.06 -15.64
N ARG A 3 -26.12 -8.08 -16.53
CA ARG A 3 -24.79 -7.57 -16.96
C ARG A 3 -24.04 -6.75 -15.89
N ARG A 4 -24.71 -6.15 -14.89
CA ARG A 4 -24.07 -5.38 -13.81
C ARG A 4 -23.49 -6.26 -12.70
N GLN A 5 -24.11 -7.42 -12.45
CA GLN A 5 -23.61 -8.37 -11.45
C GLN A 5 -22.33 -9.09 -11.90
N VAL A 6 -22.19 -9.32 -13.22
CA VAL A 6 -21.01 -9.95 -13.82
C VAL A 6 -19.75 -9.07 -13.70
N LEU A 7 -19.90 -7.74 -13.73
CA LEU A 7 -18.78 -6.79 -13.68
C LEU A 7 -18.09 -6.73 -12.30
N ILE A 8 -18.82 -6.93 -11.21
CA ILE A 8 -18.23 -6.98 -9.85
C ILE A 8 -17.52 -8.32 -9.62
N ALA A 9 -18.06 -9.40 -10.18
CA ALA A 9 -17.52 -10.75 -10.02
C ALA A 9 -16.24 -11.00 -10.86
N THR A 10 -16.08 -10.37 -12.02
CA THR A 10 -14.92 -10.59 -12.91
C THR A 10 -13.65 -9.92 -12.41
N ALA A 11 -13.72 -8.78 -11.71
CA ALA A 11 -12.56 -8.18 -11.08
C ALA A 11 -12.03 -9.03 -9.91
N ALA A 12 -12.91 -9.80 -9.26
CA ALA A 12 -12.55 -10.67 -8.13
C ALA A 12 -12.01 -12.05 -8.58
N ALA A 13 -12.43 -12.55 -9.75
CA ALA A 13 -12.05 -13.89 -10.22
C ALA A 13 -10.59 -14.00 -10.68
N ALA A 14 -9.96 -12.90 -11.09
CA ALA A 14 -8.56 -12.88 -11.49
C ALA A 14 -7.56 -13.11 -10.32
N LEU A 15 -7.99 -12.93 -9.08
CA LEU A 15 -7.17 -13.12 -7.87
C LEU A 15 -7.17 -14.57 -7.34
N ALA A 16 -8.06 -15.42 -7.84
CA ALA A 16 -8.28 -16.75 -7.28
C ALA A 16 -7.12 -17.75 -7.48
N SER A 17 -6.18 -17.49 -8.39
CA SER A 17 -5.09 -18.43 -8.71
C SER A 17 -3.73 -18.12 -8.08
N ALA A 18 -3.60 -17.04 -7.31
CA ALA A 18 -2.30 -16.49 -6.93
C ALA A 18 -1.97 -16.49 -5.42
N LEU A 19 -2.87 -16.92 -4.53
CA LEU A 19 -2.55 -16.95 -3.10
C LEU A 19 -1.92 -18.30 -2.71
N PRO A 20 -0.70 -18.32 -2.15
CA PRO A 20 -0.13 -19.54 -1.57
C PRO A 20 -0.93 -19.93 -0.31
N LYS A 21 -1.14 -21.24 -0.11
CA LYS A 21 -1.66 -21.76 1.16
C LYS A 21 -0.71 -21.32 2.28
N ALA A 22 -1.26 -20.68 3.31
CA ALA A 22 -0.52 -20.29 4.49
C ALA A 22 0.19 -21.51 5.08
N ALA A 23 1.51 -21.48 5.08
CA ALA A 23 2.32 -22.45 5.81
C ALA A 23 2.33 -22.03 7.28
N ASN A 24 1.92 -22.92 8.18
CA ASN A 24 2.07 -22.75 9.62
C ASN A 24 3.56 -22.51 9.93
N ALA A 25 3.92 -21.31 10.32
CA ALA A 25 5.23 -20.99 10.86
C ALA A 25 5.32 -21.58 12.27
N ALA A 26 6.00 -22.70 12.39
CA ALA A 26 6.42 -23.25 13.67
C ALA A 26 7.48 -22.31 14.27
N THR A 27 7.25 -21.87 15.50
CA THR A 27 8.18 -21.12 16.32
C THR A 27 9.46 -21.90 16.55
N ASN A 28 10.56 -21.50 15.90
CA ASN A 28 11.89 -21.86 16.32
C ASN A 28 12.50 -20.68 17.08
N ASN A 29 12.55 -20.79 18.40
CA ASN A 29 13.40 -19.98 19.25
C ASN A 29 14.87 -20.25 18.90
N THR A 30 15.52 -19.30 18.25
CA THR A 30 16.97 -19.15 18.25
C THR A 30 17.29 -17.81 18.88
N GLU A 31 17.91 -17.86 20.05
CA GLU A 31 18.51 -16.69 20.69
C GLU A 31 19.56 -16.08 19.74
N GLY A 32 19.25 -14.93 19.15
CA GLY A 32 20.14 -14.17 18.27
C GLY A 32 19.70 -12.74 18.26
N ASN A 33 20.44 -11.91 18.97
CA ASN A 33 20.58 -10.45 18.92
C ASN A 33 19.34 -9.70 18.35
N THR A 34 18.28 -9.59 19.16
CA THR A 34 17.07 -8.82 18.83
C THR A 34 17.43 -7.34 18.86
N MET A 35 17.67 -6.75 17.70
CA MET A 35 17.65 -5.30 17.57
C MET A 35 16.20 -4.84 17.72
N THR A 36 15.85 -4.44 18.94
CA THR A 36 14.56 -3.80 19.25
C THR A 36 14.45 -2.50 18.47
N ASN A 37 13.24 -2.15 18.03
CA ASN A 37 12.99 -0.81 17.50
C ASN A 37 13.38 0.26 18.56
N PRO A 38 13.70 1.49 18.16
CA PRO A 38 14.24 2.52 19.09
C PRO A 38 13.35 2.78 20.30
N GLY A 39 12.02 2.59 20.17
CA GLY A 39 11.05 2.75 21.24
C GLY A 39 10.93 1.55 22.18
N ASN A 40 11.74 0.49 22.01
CA ASN A 40 11.63 -0.78 22.75
C ASN A 40 10.21 -1.36 22.73
N ARG A 41 9.53 -1.28 21.57
CA ARG A 41 8.18 -1.80 21.37
C ARG A 41 8.23 -3.27 20.95
N PRO A 42 7.14 -4.04 21.15
CA PRO A 42 7.06 -5.41 20.66
C PRO A 42 7.26 -5.52 19.14
N GLU A 43 7.72 -6.67 18.66
CA GLU A 43 7.86 -6.95 17.22
C GLU A 43 6.50 -7.05 16.50
N SER A 44 5.41 -7.24 17.22
CA SER A 44 4.04 -7.18 16.69
C SER A 44 3.06 -6.76 17.77
N GLY A 45 1.96 -6.13 17.37
CA GLY A 45 0.92 -5.71 18.29
C GLY A 45 0.11 -4.53 17.77
N TYR A 46 -0.57 -3.87 18.67
CA TYR A 46 -1.41 -2.72 18.37
C TYR A 46 -0.76 -1.43 18.88
N ALA A 47 -0.58 -0.47 18.00
CA ALA A 47 -0.10 0.87 18.33
C ALA A 47 -1.30 1.79 18.60
N PRO A 48 -1.37 2.43 19.80
CA PRO A 48 -2.42 3.40 20.12
C PRO A 48 -2.04 4.76 19.50
N VAL A 49 -2.55 5.04 18.31
CA VAL A 49 -2.28 6.28 17.57
C VAL A 49 -3.59 6.99 17.25
N ASN A 50 -3.65 8.32 17.44
CA ASN A 50 -4.82 9.16 17.10
C ASN A 50 -6.17 8.63 17.63
N GLY A 51 -6.16 7.97 18.80
CA GLY A 51 -7.36 7.40 19.43
C GLY A 51 -7.88 6.10 18.81
N VAL A 52 -7.08 5.44 17.97
CA VAL A 52 -7.34 4.13 17.37
C VAL A 52 -6.18 3.17 17.62
N GLU A 53 -6.40 1.88 17.44
CA GLU A 53 -5.37 0.86 17.59
C GLU A 53 -5.05 0.24 16.23
N ILE A 54 -3.85 0.50 15.71
CA ILE A 54 -3.36 0.01 14.40
C ILE A 54 -2.44 -1.17 14.63
N TYR A 55 -2.76 -2.30 14.01
CA TYR A 55 -1.91 -3.49 14.06
C TYR A 55 -0.69 -3.33 13.16
N TYR A 56 0.47 -3.75 13.67
CA TYR A 56 1.73 -3.77 12.95
C TYR A 56 2.54 -5.03 13.26
N GLU A 57 3.44 -5.39 12.36
CA GLU A 57 4.46 -6.43 12.53
C GLU A 57 5.82 -5.92 12.06
N VAL A 58 6.89 -6.31 12.76
CA VAL A 58 8.27 -5.99 12.40
C VAL A 58 8.98 -7.23 11.90
N HIS A 59 9.54 -7.18 10.71
CA HIS A 59 10.25 -8.27 10.05
C HIS A 59 11.67 -7.84 9.69
N GLY A 60 12.67 -8.67 10.00
CA GLY A 60 14.08 -8.38 9.70
C GLY A 60 14.69 -7.31 10.59
N SER A 61 15.81 -6.74 10.15
CA SER A 61 16.58 -5.74 10.88
C SER A 61 17.29 -4.78 9.92
N GLY A 62 17.66 -3.59 10.39
CA GLY A 62 18.34 -2.56 9.59
C GLY A 62 17.56 -1.25 9.54
N LYS A 63 17.65 -0.52 8.42
CA LYS A 63 16.92 0.75 8.25
C LYS A 63 15.40 0.51 8.24
N PRO A 64 14.59 1.32 8.96
CA PRO A 64 13.16 1.14 9.04
C PRO A 64 12.49 1.40 7.69
N LEU A 65 11.59 0.49 7.30
CA LEU A 65 10.73 0.58 6.11
C LEU A 65 9.30 0.25 6.50
N VAL A 66 8.41 1.24 6.47
CA VAL A 66 6.97 1.02 6.64
C VAL A 66 6.40 0.50 5.33
N LEU A 67 5.67 -0.62 5.38
CA LEU A 67 5.09 -1.30 4.23
C LEU A 67 3.56 -1.32 4.32
N LEU A 68 2.88 -0.71 3.33
CA LEU A 68 1.44 -0.46 3.32
C LEU A 68 0.76 -1.22 2.17
N HIS A 69 -0.18 -2.10 2.52
CA HIS A 69 -0.89 -2.99 1.60
C HIS A 69 -2.00 -2.28 0.78
N GLY A 70 -2.49 -2.95 -0.27
CA GLY A 70 -3.61 -2.50 -1.10
C GLY A 70 -4.98 -2.71 -0.46
N GLY A 71 -6.03 -2.18 -1.09
CA GLY A 71 -7.40 -2.34 -0.63
C GLY A 71 -7.82 -3.80 -0.51
N PHE A 72 -8.57 -4.13 0.54
CA PHE A 72 -9.01 -5.48 0.91
C PHE A 72 -7.86 -6.48 1.14
N GLY A 73 -6.63 -5.98 1.34
CA GLY A 73 -5.45 -6.76 1.66
C GLY A 73 -5.09 -6.76 3.13
N SER A 74 -3.88 -7.23 3.41
CA SER A 74 -3.23 -7.24 4.72
C SER A 74 -1.72 -7.31 4.52
N ILE A 75 -0.94 -7.34 5.59
CA ILE A 75 0.52 -7.52 5.54
C ILE A 75 0.89 -8.77 4.73
N GLU A 76 0.15 -9.86 4.89
CA GLU A 76 0.41 -11.16 4.27
C GLU A 76 0.34 -11.14 2.74
N MET A 77 -0.35 -10.16 2.15
CA MET A 77 -0.47 -10.10 0.69
C MET A 77 0.89 -9.94 -0.01
N PHE A 78 1.88 -9.34 0.66
CA PHE A 78 3.20 -9.11 0.07
C PHE A 78 4.05 -10.38 -0.06
N GLY A 79 3.75 -11.45 0.70
CA GLY A 79 4.41 -12.75 0.57
C GLY A 79 5.93 -12.66 0.32
N PRO A 80 6.40 -13.06 -0.89
CA PRO A 80 7.83 -13.07 -1.22
C PRO A 80 8.47 -11.67 -1.24
N VAL A 81 7.69 -10.61 -1.53
CA VAL A 81 8.19 -9.22 -1.52
C VAL A 81 8.59 -8.80 -0.11
N LEU A 82 7.74 -9.06 0.90
CA LEU A 82 8.05 -8.80 2.30
C LEU A 82 9.31 -9.57 2.74
N THR A 83 9.38 -10.86 2.40
CA THR A 83 10.52 -11.71 2.73
C THR A 83 11.83 -11.18 2.14
N GLU A 84 11.81 -10.70 0.90
CA GLU A 84 13.00 -10.15 0.26
C GLU A 84 13.43 -8.82 0.87
N LEU A 85 12.51 -7.91 1.12
CA LEU A 85 12.78 -6.64 1.79
C LEU A 85 13.37 -6.82 3.19
N ALA A 86 12.85 -7.80 3.96
CA ALA A 86 13.28 -8.08 5.32
C ALA A 86 14.70 -8.66 5.45
N LYS A 87 15.34 -9.08 4.35
CA LYS A 87 16.74 -9.56 4.38
C LYS A 87 17.75 -8.49 4.76
N GLY A 88 17.48 -7.22 4.42
CA GLY A 88 18.40 -6.11 4.66
C GLY A 88 17.76 -4.90 5.35
N ARG A 89 16.47 -4.97 5.68
CA ARG A 89 15.70 -3.87 6.28
C ARG A 89 14.83 -4.34 7.43
N GLN A 90 14.57 -3.45 8.35
CA GLN A 90 13.53 -3.63 9.36
C GLN A 90 12.19 -3.19 8.73
N VAL A 91 11.44 -4.17 8.22
CA VAL A 91 10.16 -3.92 7.56
C VAL A 91 9.05 -3.89 8.60
N ILE A 92 8.36 -2.76 8.68
CA ILE A 92 7.20 -2.54 9.55
C ILE A 92 5.96 -2.69 8.67
N GLY A 93 5.41 -3.91 8.60
CA GLY A 93 4.14 -4.17 7.94
C GLY A 93 2.99 -3.60 8.77
N VAL A 94 2.03 -2.96 8.13
CA VAL A 94 0.88 -2.32 8.81
C VAL A 94 -0.42 -2.81 8.20
N ASP A 95 -1.30 -3.35 9.04
CA ASP A 95 -2.69 -3.59 8.66
C ASP A 95 -3.48 -2.27 8.78
N LEU A 96 -3.90 -1.70 7.64
CA LEU A 96 -4.56 -0.40 7.59
C LEU A 96 -5.99 -0.47 8.18
N GLN A 97 -6.56 0.67 8.57
CA GLN A 97 -7.93 0.76 9.12
C GLN A 97 -8.92 -0.13 8.34
N GLY A 98 -9.65 -1.00 9.05
CA GLY A 98 -10.64 -1.92 8.48
C GLY A 98 -10.06 -3.10 7.71
N HIS A 99 -8.75 -3.35 7.79
CA HIS A 99 -8.07 -4.40 7.04
C HIS A 99 -7.20 -5.26 7.98
N GLY A 100 -6.94 -6.50 7.55
CA GLY A 100 -6.14 -7.44 8.34
C GLY A 100 -6.68 -7.58 9.76
N ARG A 101 -5.89 -7.22 10.76
CA ARG A 101 -6.25 -7.28 12.20
C ARG A 101 -6.72 -5.94 12.76
N THR A 102 -6.61 -4.86 11.97
CA THR A 102 -7.03 -3.51 12.39
C THR A 102 -8.51 -3.30 12.13
N LEU A 103 -9.27 -3.01 13.19
CA LEU A 103 -10.73 -2.84 13.13
C LEU A 103 -11.16 -1.67 12.22
N PRO A 104 -12.37 -1.72 11.64
CA PRO A 104 -13.00 -0.56 11.03
C PRO A 104 -13.55 0.36 12.12
N PHE A 105 -12.91 1.51 12.34
CA PHE A 105 -13.26 2.47 13.40
C PHE A 105 -14.50 3.30 13.06
N ASP A 106 -15.09 3.96 14.09
CA ASP A 106 -16.24 4.88 13.94
C ASP A 106 -15.79 6.29 13.52
N ARG A 107 -14.92 6.35 12.52
CA ARG A 107 -14.48 7.59 11.86
C ARG A 107 -14.42 7.36 10.35
N PRO A 108 -14.53 8.40 9.52
CA PRO A 108 -14.35 8.25 8.07
C PRO A 108 -12.98 7.63 7.75
N MET A 109 -12.98 6.62 6.89
CA MET A 109 -11.76 6.13 6.26
C MET A 109 -11.42 7.10 5.12
N THR A 110 -10.32 7.83 5.25
CA THR A 110 -9.80 8.75 4.23
C THR A 110 -8.29 8.56 4.13
N PHE A 111 -7.70 8.88 2.97
CA PHE A 111 -6.25 8.83 2.82
C PHE A 111 -5.52 9.73 3.83
N THR A 112 -6.07 10.93 4.12
CA THR A 112 -5.55 11.85 5.15
C THR A 112 -5.58 11.24 6.55
N ASN A 113 -6.71 10.65 6.98
CA ASN A 113 -6.80 10.06 8.31
C ASN A 113 -5.83 8.87 8.48
N ILE A 114 -5.73 8.02 7.44
CA ILE A 114 -4.79 6.90 7.49
C ILE A 114 -3.34 7.40 7.44
N ALA A 115 -3.04 8.42 6.63
CA ALA A 115 -1.70 9.02 6.57
C ALA A 115 -1.26 9.60 7.92
N MET A 116 -2.15 10.28 8.62
CA MET A 116 -1.92 10.79 9.97
C MET A 116 -1.61 9.65 10.96
N ASP A 117 -2.31 8.50 10.86
CA ASP A 117 -2.02 7.33 11.68
C ASP A 117 -0.64 6.74 11.40
N ILE A 118 -0.26 6.65 10.12
CA ILE A 118 1.06 6.13 9.73
C ILE A 118 2.17 7.07 10.23
N ALA A 119 1.99 8.39 10.11
CA ALA A 119 2.96 9.34 10.61
C ALA A 119 3.13 9.22 12.14
N GLU A 120 2.03 9.07 12.86
CA GLU A 120 2.06 8.90 14.31
C GLU A 120 2.62 7.53 14.72
N LEU A 121 2.33 6.46 13.95
CA LEU A 121 2.93 5.14 14.17
C LEU A 121 4.46 5.17 14.07
N ILE A 122 5.01 5.87 13.06
CA ILE A 122 6.46 6.03 12.90
C ILE A 122 7.06 6.67 14.16
N LYS A 123 6.46 7.76 14.66
CA LYS A 123 6.89 8.47 15.88
C LYS A 123 6.72 7.59 17.13
N TRP A 124 5.57 6.90 17.24
CA TRP A 124 5.28 6.02 18.37
C TRP A 124 6.26 4.86 18.47
N LEU A 125 6.70 4.31 17.34
CA LEU A 125 7.75 3.29 17.29
C LEU A 125 9.15 3.83 17.64
N GLY A 126 9.31 5.14 17.79
CA GLY A 126 10.56 5.79 18.18
C GLY A 126 11.46 6.19 17.01
N TYR A 127 10.94 6.16 15.78
CA TYR A 127 11.71 6.64 14.62
C TYR A 127 11.47 8.13 14.39
N GLU A 128 12.54 8.88 14.14
CA GLU A 128 12.44 10.24 13.64
C GLU A 128 11.91 10.24 12.20
N LYS A 129 12.48 9.36 11.37
CA LYS A 129 12.07 9.12 9.97
C LYS A 129 12.16 7.65 9.63
N ALA A 130 11.32 7.23 8.69
CA ALA A 130 11.38 5.91 8.07
C ALA A 130 11.29 6.03 6.54
N ASP A 131 11.79 5.02 5.83
CA ASP A 131 11.38 4.81 4.44
C ASP A 131 9.92 4.33 4.45
N VAL A 132 9.14 4.73 3.44
CA VAL A 132 7.75 4.29 3.32
C VAL A 132 7.52 3.73 1.93
N MET A 133 6.95 2.54 1.87
CA MET A 133 6.58 1.86 0.63
C MET A 133 5.12 1.46 0.69
N GLY A 134 4.38 1.74 -0.36
CA GLY A 134 3.00 1.33 -0.46
C GLY A 134 2.65 0.75 -1.82
N TYR A 135 1.60 -0.09 -1.84
CA TYR A 135 0.99 -0.62 -3.05
C TYR A 135 -0.48 -0.20 -3.12
N SER A 136 -0.94 0.29 -4.28
CA SER A 136 -2.34 0.64 -4.56
C SER A 136 -2.91 1.62 -3.51
N MET A 137 -3.91 1.23 -2.73
CA MET A 137 -4.46 2.02 -1.61
C MET A 137 -3.36 2.42 -0.61
N GLY A 138 -2.45 1.50 -0.26
CA GLY A 138 -1.32 1.79 0.61
C GLY A 138 -0.32 2.76 -0.03
N ALA A 139 -0.15 2.74 -1.37
CA ALA A 139 0.69 3.70 -2.08
C ALA A 139 0.07 5.11 -2.10
N ALA A 140 -1.25 5.21 -2.26
CA ALA A 140 -1.97 6.48 -2.13
C ALA A 140 -1.87 7.04 -0.71
N THR A 141 -1.95 6.15 0.30
CA THR A 141 -1.70 6.52 1.71
C THR A 141 -0.25 7.01 1.90
N ALA A 142 0.75 6.27 1.42
CA ALA A 142 2.17 6.65 1.51
C ALA A 142 2.43 8.01 0.86
N LEU A 143 1.79 8.27 -0.28
CA LEU A 143 1.85 9.55 -0.98
C LEU A 143 1.26 10.69 -0.12
N ARG A 144 0.12 10.45 0.56
CA ARG A 144 -0.46 11.44 1.48
C ARG A 144 0.42 11.66 2.71
N VAL A 145 1.09 10.63 3.23
CA VAL A 145 2.09 10.83 4.29
C VAL A 145 3.21 11.76 3.82
N ALA A 146 3.73 11.56 2.60
CA ALA A 146 4.79 12.41 2.07
C ALA A 146 4.36 13.86 1.82
N ILE A 147 3.08 14.09 1.49
CA ILE A 147 2.51 15.42 1.27
C ILE A 147 2.22 16.14 2.60
N GLU A 148 1.60 15.45 3.56
CA GLU A 148 1.06 16.06 4.78
C GLU A 148 2.05 15.99 5.96
N HIS A 149 2.94 14.98 5.96
CA HIS A 149 3.88 14.69 7.04
C HIS A 149 5.30 14.43 6.51
N PRO A 150 5.89 15.35 5.70
CA PRO A 150 7.21 15.14 5.10
C PRO A 150 8.33 14.97 6.13
N GLU A 151 8.12 15.43 7.37
CA GLU A 151 9.08 15.33 8.46
C GLU A 151 9.37 13.90 8.90
N VAL A 152 8.47 12.93 8.67
CA VAL A 152 8.66 11.54 9.08
C VAL A 152 9.16 10.63 7.96
N ILE A 153 9.30 11.14 6.73
CA ILE A 153 9.71 10.36 5.56
C ILE A 153 11.18 10.57 5.24
N ASN A 154 11.93 9.47 5.07
CA ASN A 154 13.28 9.49 4.51
C ASN A 154 13.25 9.28 2.99
N LYS A 155 12.75 8.15 2.50
CA LYS A 155 12.51 7.85 1.08
C LYS A 155 11.13 7.27 0.88
N LEU A 156 10.55 7.44 -0.32
CA LEU A 156 9.21 7.00 -0.67
C LEU A 156 9.23 6.05 -1.87
N VAL A 157 8.57 4.89 -1.76
CA VAL A 157 8.30 3.99 -2.88
C VAL A 157 6.79 3.91 -3.11
N VAL A 158 6.35 4.37 -4.27
CA VAL A 158 4.95 4.41 -4.70
C VAL A 158 4.73 3.34 -5.76
N SER A 159 3.96 2.31 -5.47
CA SER A 159 3.66 1.25 -6.42
C SER A 159 2.17 1.24 -6.79
N SER A 160 1.88 1.34 -8.08
CA SER A 160 0.55 1.09 -8.66
C SER A 160 -0.58 1.96 -8.08
N THR A 161 -0.38 3.29 -7.99
CA THR A 161 -1.44 4.24 -7.62
C THR A 161 -1.40 5.50 -8.48
N ALA A 162 -2.49 6.24 -8.54
CA ALA A 162 -2.60 7.50 -9.26
C ALA A 162 -2.52 8.69 -8.29
N PHE A 163 -1.91 9.81 -8.72
CA PHE A 163 -1.95 11.08 -7.97
C PHE A 163 -3.28 11.84 -8.16
N ALA A 164 -4.07 11.45 -9.17
CA ALA A 164 -5.42 11.96 -9.41
C ALA A 164 -6.34 10.80 -9.82
N PHE A 165 -7.61 10.86 -9.42
CA PHE A 165 -8.60 9.82 -9.73
C PHE A 165 -8.70 9.55 -11.24
N ALA A 166 -8.56 10.58 -12.07
CA ALA A 166 -8.56 10.48 -13.52
C ALA A 166 -7.39 9.63 -14.09
N GLY A 167 -6.35 9.36 -13.32
CA GLY A 167 -5.23 8.51 -13.71
C GLY A 167 -5.55 7.03 -13.84
N TRP A 168 -6.61 6.56 -13.18
CA TRP A 168 -7.08 5.19 -13.33
C TRP A 168 -7.73 4.97 -14.70
N HIS A 169 -7.66 3.76 -15.26
CA HIS A 169 -8.43 3.41 -16.45
C HIS A 169 -9.94 3.52 -16.20
N ASP A 170 -10.71 3.83 -17.24
CA ASP A 170 -12.17 4.05 -17.14
C ASP A 170 -12.91 2.90 -16.47
N TYR A 171 -12.51 1.66 -16.78
CA TYR A 171 -13.06 0.46 -16.16
C TYR A 171 -12.89 0.47 -14.62
N ASN A 172 -11.70 0.84 -14.14
CA ASN A 172 -11.39 0.92 -12.71
C ASN A 172 -12.13 2.07 -12.04
N GLN A 173 -12.19 3.24 -12.68
CA GLN A 173 -12.97 4.38 -12.20
C GLN A 173 -14.45 4.01 -12.04
N GLN A 174 -15.05 3.38 -13.06
CA GLN A 174 -16.44 2.94 -13.01
C GLN A 174 -16.68 1.91 -11.92
N GLY A 175 -15.76 0.96 -11.71
CA GLY A 175 -15.83 -0.03 -10.65
C GLY A 175 -15.81 0.60 -9.26
N MET A 176 -14.86 1.51 -8.98
CA MET A 176 -14.75 2.23 -7.71
C MET A 176 -15.97 3.11 -7.45
N LYS A 177 -16.42 3.89 -8.44
CA LYS A 177 -17.64 4.72 -8.34
C LYS A 177 -18.89 3.88 -8.14
N GLY A 178 -19.01 2.76 -8.84
CA GLY A 178 -20.16 1.84 -8.73
C GLY A 178 -20.23 1.21 -7.33
N MET A 179 -19.09 0.80 -6.77
CA MET A 179 -19.02 0.27 -5.41
C MET A 179 -19.35 1.35 -4.38
N ALA A 180 -18.86 2.57 -4.54
CA ALA A 180 -19.17 3.69 -3.65
C ALA A 180 -20.65 4.10 -3.68
N ALA A 181 -21.30 4.04 -4.87
CA ALA A 181 -22.71 4.38 -5.02
C ALA A 181 -23.66 3.33 -4.41
N ALA A 182 -23.26 2.07 -4.31
CA ALA A 182 -24.07 0.98 -3.78
C ALA A 182 -23.21 -0.05 -3.01
N PRO A 183 -22.55 0.34 -1.93
CA PRO A 183 -21.59 -0.53 -1.25
C PRO A 183 -22.22 -1.80 -0.69
N ASP A 184 -23.48 -1.73 -0.24
CA ASP A 184 -24.18 -2.89 0.31
C ASP A 184 -24.43 -4.01 -0.72
N GLN A 185 -24.48 -3.65 -2.01
CA GLN A 185 -24.60 -4.65 -3.08
C GLN A 185 -23.29 -5.44 -3.30
N ALA A 186 -22.16 -4.95 -2.81
CA ALA A 186 -20.86 -5.61 -2.90
C ALA A 186 -20.62 -6.59 -1.74
N ILE A 187 -21.31 -6.45 -0.60
CA ILE A 187 -21.03 -7.21 0.63
C ILE A 187 -21.05 -8.72 0.38
N GLU A 188 -22.18 -9.26 -0.07
CA GLU A 188 -22.33 -10.70 -0.27
C GLU A 188 -21.54 -11.25 -1.48
N PRO A 189 -21.50 -10.58 -2.66
CA PRO A 189 -20.64 -11.05 -3.75
C PRO A 189 -19.16 -11.10 -3.40
N MET A 190 -18.64 -10.13 -2.65
CA MET A 190 -17.24 -10.12 -2.26
C MET A 190 -16.89 -11.20 -1.22
N LYS A 191 -17.84 -11.72 -0.45
CA LYS A 191 -17.62 -12.89 0.41
C LYS A 191 -17.25 -14.16 -0.38
N GLN A 192 -17.54 -14.22 -1.68
CA GLN A 192 -17.17 -15.33 -2.54
C GLN A 192 -15.75 -15.19 -3.12
N THR A 193 -14.98 -14.19 -2.69
CA THR A 193 -13.66 -13.89 -3.21
C THR A 193 -12.55 -14.34 -2.25
N PRO A 194 -11.34 -14.60 -2.76
CA PRO A 194 -10.17 -14.85 -1.92
C PRO A 194 -9.86 -13.69 -0.95
N MET A 195 -10.26 -12.46 -1.28
CA MET A 195 -10.07 -11.29 -0.41
C MET A 195 -10.83 -11.47 0.91
N TYR A 196 -12.11 -11.87 0.85
CA TYR A 196 -12.85 -12.14 2.08
C TYR A 196 -12.30 -13.35 2.83
N ALA A 197 -11.88 -14.39 2.13
CA ALA A 197 -11.28 -15.56 2.77
C ALA A 197 -10.02 -15.19 3.58
N ALA A 198 -9.16 -14.32 3.03
CA ALA A 198 -7.98 -13.80 3.73
C ALA A 198 -8.38 -12.87 4.89
N TYR A 199 -9.33 -11.97 4.65
CA TYR A 199 -9.88 -11.07 5.67
C TYR A 199 -10.44 -11.83 6.86
N ALA A 200 -11.25 -12.86 6.62
CA ALA A 200 -11.90 -13.65 7.67
C ALA A 200 -10.93 -14.48 8.53
N GLN A 201 -9.71 -14.73 8.06
CA GLN A 201 -8.67 -15.40 8.84
C GLN A 201 -8.00 -14.48 9.86
N LEU A 202 -8.02 -13.18 9.64
CA LEU A 202 -7.26 -12.20 10.41
C LEU A 202 -8.14 -11.27 11.24
N MET A 203 -9.25 -10.81 10.66
CA MET A 203 -10.13 -9.83 11.28
C MET A 203 -10.94 -10.44 12.42
N PRO A 204 -10.86 -9.91 13.66
CA PRO A 204 -11.79 -10.27 14.72
C PRO A 204 -13.24 -10.01 14.29
N ASP A 205 -14.15 -10.94 14.59
CA ASP A 205 -15.57 -10.83 14.23
C ASP A 205 -15.79 -10.43 12.76
N ALA A 206 -15.07 -11.09 11.85
CA ALA A 206 -14.99 -10.74 10.44
C ALA A 206 -16.37 -10.56 9.78
N GLU A 207 -17.33 -11.44 10.09
CA GLU A 207 -18.70 -11.37 9.56
C GLU A 207 -19.41 -10.07 9.95
N ALA A 208 -19.25 -9.62 11.18
CA ALA A 208 -19.85 -8.39 11.70
C ALA A 208 -19.12 -7.12 11.16
N ASN A 209 -17.80 -7.21 10.98
CA ASN A 209 -16.99 -6.07 10.55
C ASN A 209 -16.95 -5.87 9.03
N TRP A 210 -17.15 -6.94 8.23
CA TRP A 210 -17.06 -6.88 6.79
C TRP A 210 -17.95 -5.82 6.13
N PRO A 211 -19.25 -5.68 6.48
CA PRO A 211 -20.10 -4.65 5.90
C PRO A 211 -19.56 -3.23 6.10
N LYS A 212 -19.00 -2.94 7.28
CA LYS A 212 -18.41 -1.63 7.60
C LYS A 212 -17.14 -1.39 6.81
N THR A 213 -16.26 -2.40 6.72
CA THR A 213 -15.05 -2.34 5.89
C THR A 213 -15.39 -2.05 4.43
N ILE A 214 -16.36 -2.76 3.85
CA ILE A 214 -16.82 -2.53 2.47
C ILE A 214 -17.30 -1.08 2.29
N ARG A 215 -18.20 -0.59 3.16
CA ARG A 215 -18.74 0.76 3.04
C ARG A 215 -17.65 1.83 3.15
N GLN A 216 -16.75 1.71 4.12
CA GLN A 216 -15.68 2.68 4.35
C GLN A 216 -14.66 2.67 3.21
N THR A 217 -14.21 1.49 2.78
CA THR A 217 -13.25 1.37 1.68
C THR A 217 -13.86 1.87 0.38
N ALA A 218 -15.11 1.49 0.07
CA ALA A 218 -15.81 1.95 -1.12
C ALA A 218 -15.95 3.48 -1.17
N ALA A 219 -16.33 4.09 -0.05
CA ALA A 219 -16.46 5.53 0.06
C ALA A 219 -15.12 6.24 -0.21
N MET A 220 -14.02 5.74 0.36
CA MET A 220 -12.69 6.31 0.19
C MET A 220 -12.20 6.20 -1.25
N VAL A 221 -12.17 4.96 -1.81
CA VAL A 221 -11.59 4.72 -3.15
C VAL A 221 -12.46 5.27 -4.28
N GLY A 222 -13.76 5.46 -4.05
CA GLY A 222 -14.70 6.02 -5.03
C GLY A 222 -14.81 7.55 -5.00
N THR A 223 -14.12 8.22 -4.09
CA THR A 223 -14.10 9.68 -4.02
C THR A 223 -13.11 10.24 -5.05
N ASP A 224 -13.51 11.28 -5.79
CA ASP A 224 -12.61 12.01 -6.68
C ASP A 224 -11.54 12.75 -5.89
N TYR A 225 -10.31 12.71 -6.39
CA TYR A 225 -9.18 13.46 -5.86
C TYR A 225 -8.24 13.88 -6.98
N ASP A 226 -7.51 14.96 -6.74
CA ASP A 226 -6.40 15.42 -7.59
C ASP A 226 -5.35 16.09 -6.68
N TRP A 227 -4.18 15.51 -6.63
CA TRP A 227 -3.04 15.99 -5.84
C TRP A 227 -1.92 16.55 -6.72
N SER A 228 -2.22 16.88 -7.97
CA SER A 228 -1.22 17.36 -8.94
C SER A 228 -0.46 18.60 -8.46
N GLU A 229 -1.11 19.48 -7.69
CA GLU A 229 -0.47 20.68 -7.12
C GLU A 229 0.44 20.36 -5.92
N ASP A 230 0.25 19.21 -5.26
CA ASP A 230 1.03 18.81 -4.08
C ASP A 230 2.24 17.95 -4.44
N ILE A 231 2.17 17.17 -5.54
CA ILE A 231 3.26 16.29 -5.97
C ILE A 231 4.60 17.03 -6.10
N PRO A 232 4.68 18.22 -6.72
CA PRO A 232 5.96 18.96 -6.83
C PRO A 232 6.55 19.42 -5.49
N LYS A 233 5.76 19.40 -4.42
CA LYS A 233 6.17 19.82 -3.07
C LYS A 233 6.80 18.69 -2.26
N ILE A 234 6.72 17.44 -2.73
CA ILE A 234 7.33 16.28 -2.07
C ILE A 234 8.84 16.44 -2.10
N THR A 235 9.45 16.48 -0.93
CA THR A 235 10.90 16.65 -0.76
C THR A 235 11.66 15.33 -0.61
N ALA A 236 10.98 14.27 -0.19
CA ALA A 236 11.57 12.95 -0.06
C ALA A 236 11.91 12.37 -1.44
N PRO A 237 13.12 11.82 -1.65
CA PRO A 237 13.42 11.03 -2.83
C PRO A 237 12.33 9.98 -3.06
N THR A 238 11.77 9.94 -4.25
CA THR A 238 10.59 9.11 -4.56
C THR A 238 10.88 8.18 -5.74
N GLN A 239 10.55 6.89 -5.57
CA GLN A 239 10.54 5.92 -6.65
C GLN A 239 9.11 5.53 -7.00
N LEU A 240 8.79 5.61 -8.29
CA LEU A 240 7.56 5.10 -8.88
C LEU A 240 7.81 3.70 -9.47
N VAL A 241 6.96 2.71 -9.14
CA VAL A 241 7.05 1.35 -9.68
C VAL A 241 5.68 0.89 -10.19
N TYR A 242 5.59 0.60 -11.49
CA TYR A 242 4.33 0.19 -12.13
C TYR A 242 4.53 -1.02 -13.04
N GLY A 243 3.43 -1.74 -13.31
CA GLY A 243 3.40 -2.71 -14.40
C GLY A 243 3.08 -2.02 -15.73
N ASP A 244 3.54 -2.60 -16.84
CA ASP A 244 3.15 -2.13 -18.18
C ASP A 244 1.66 -2.39 -18.52
N TRP A 245 1.00 -3.26 -17.73
CA TRP A 245 -0.44 -3.54 -17.76
C TRP A 245 -1.14 -3.17 -16.44
N ASP A 246 -0.72 -2.05 -15.83
CA ASP A 246 -1.31 -1.57 -14.59
C ASP A 246 -2.75 -1.06 -14.79
N ALA A 247 -3.51 -0.97 -13.69
CA ALA A 247 -4.82 -0.31 -13.65
C ALA A 247 -4.71 1.23 -13.76
N VAL A 248 -3.51 1.78 -13.59
CA VAL A 248 -3.17 3.19 -13.79
C VAL A 248 -2.65 3.39 -15.22
N ARG A 249 -3.15 4.40 -15.91
CA ARG A 249 -2.70 4.73 -17.28
C ARG A 249 -1.21 5.03 -17.31
N THR A 250 -0.46 4.41 -18.21
CA THR A 250 0.97 4.66 -18.39
C THR A 250 1.28 6.13 -18.68
N SER A 251 0.41 6.85 -19.40
CA SER A 251 0.53 8.29 -19.61
C SER A 251 0.44 9.09 -18.29
N HIS A 252 -0.39 8.65 -17.35
CA HIS A 252 -0.49 9.26 -16.03
C HIS A 252 0.78 8.98 -15.20
N VAL A 253 1.36 7.79 -15.33
CA VAL A 253 2.63 7.43 -14.67
C VAL A 253 3.77 8.33 -15.17
N ALA A 254 3.85 8.59 -16.48
CA ALA A 254 4.82 9.52 -17.05
C ALA A 254 4.62 10.94 -16.50
N ALA A 255 3.38 11.44 -16.52
CA ALA A 255 3.05 12.75 -15.93
C ALA A 255 3.39 12.83 -14.44
N PHE A 256 3.18 11.75 -13.69
CA PHE A 256 3.56 11.69 -12.27
C PHE A 256 5.07 11.87 -12.10
N PHE A 257 5.87 11.15 -12.89
CA PHE A 257 7.33 11.28 -12.85
C PHE A 257 7.80 12.70 -13.23
N GLU A 258 7.15 13.33 -14.21
CA GLU A 258 7.42 14.72 -14.59
C GLU A 258 7.07 15.73 -13.48
N LEU A 259 5.96 15.52 -12.75
CA LEU A 259 5.60 16.35 -11.59
C LEU A 259 6.62 16.27 -10.47
N LEU A 260 7.24 15.08 -10.25
CA LEU A 260 8.37 14.88 -9.34
C LEU A 260 9.69 15.48 -9.87
N GLY A 261 9.67 16.09 -11.06
CA GLY A 261 10.84 16.70 -11.68
C GLY A 261 11.70 15.74 -12.51
N GLY A 262 11.28 14.47 -12.65
CA GLY A 262 11.98 13.50 -13.50
C GLY A 262 11.67 13.65 -14.98
N GLY A 263 12.55 13.12 -15.85
CA GLY A 263 12.30 13.03 -17.29
C GLY A 263 12.21 14.35 -18.06
N LYS A 264 12.50 15.49 -17.43
CA LYS A 264 12.37 16.83 -18.04
C LYS A 264 13.55 17.22 -18.94
N GLN A 265 14.66 16.53 -18.85
CA GLN A 265 15.87 16.79 -19.62
C GLN A 265 16.71 15.52 -19.75
N ASP A 266 17.64 15.53 -20.70
CA ASP A 266 18.68 14.51 -20.79
C ASP A 266 19.59 14.58 -19.56
N ALA A 267 19.94 13.41 -19.03
CA ALA A 267 20.78 13.31 -17.83
C ALA A 267 22.25 13.56 -18.09
N ASN A 268 22.69 13.72 -19.34
CA ASN A 268 24.06 13.71 -19.80
C ASN A 268 24.78 12.37 -19.53
N TRP A 269 26.01 12.23 -20.09
CA TRP A 269 26.81 11.02 -19.94
C TRP A 269 27.23 10.72 -18.48
N ASP A 270 27.36 11.76 -17.66
CA ASP A 270 27.78 11.71 -16.27
C ASP A 270 26.60 11.64 -15.28
N GLY A 271 25.35 11.65 -15.78
CA GLY A 271 24.16 11.65 -14.95
C GLY A 271 23.86 12.96 -14.24
N SER A 272 24.58 14.05 -14.54
CA SER A 272 24.43 15.36 -13.86
C SER A 272 23.04 15.98 -14.00
N GLY A 273 22.26 15.58 -15.03
CA GLY A 273 20.88 16.01 -15.23
C GLY A 273 19.83 15.21 -14.45
N MET A 274 20.21 14.14 -13.72
CA MET A 274 19.28 13.36 -12.89
C MET A 274 18.98 14.08 -11.58
N ASN A 275 17.74 13.98 -11.13
CA ASN A 275 17.37 14.25 -9.73
C ASN A 275 17.37 12.94 -8.91
N ALA A 276 16.90 13.01 -7.65
CA ALA A 276 16.84 11.85 -6.76
C ALA A 276 15.65 10.90 -7.04
N ASN A 277 14.69 11.32 -7.91
CA ASN A 277 13.48 10.52 -8.17
C ASN A 277 13.75 9.47 -9.26
N ARG A 278 13.04 8.35 -9.19
CA ARG A 278 13.21 7.21 -10.10
C ARG A 278 11.87 6.70 -10.60
N LEU A 279 11.87 6.13 -11.81
CA LEU A 279 10.73 5.46 -12.42
C LEU A 279 11.14 4.08 -12.88
N ALA A 280 10.34 3.07 -12.56
CA ALA A 280 10.44 1.73 -13.09
C ALA A 280 9.08 1.27 -13.62
N ILE A 281 9.09 0.68 -14.84
CA ILE A 281 7.94 0.00 -15.42
C ILE A 281 8.35 -1.45 -15.65
N LEU A 282 7.69 -2.38 -14.95
CA LEU A 282 8.00 -3.80 -14.98
C LEU A 282 7.22 -4.48 -16.10
N PRO A 283 7.89 -5.13 -17.06
CA PRO A 283 7.22 -5.75 -18.19
C PRO A 283 6.45 -7.00 -17.78
N GLY A 284 5.24 -7.18 -18.36
CA GLY A 284 4.36 -8.31 -18.13
C GLY A 284 3.72 -8.33 -16.74
N VAL A 285 3.68 -7.19 -16.04
CA VAL A 285 3.09 -7.05 -14.70
C VAL A 285 1.79 -6.27 -14.79
N THR A 286 0.77 -6.79 -14.11
CA THR A 286 -0.52 -6.11 -13.96
C THR A 286 -0.64 -5.48 -12.57
N HIS A 287 -1.65 -4.62 -12.39
CA HIS A 287 -1.99 -4.12 -11.05
C HIS A 287 -2.14 -5.27 -10.02
N TYR A 288 -2.77 -6.36 -10.44
CA TYR A 288 -3.18 -7.47 -9.56
C TYR A 288 -2.06 -8.50 -9.29
N THR A 289 -0.91 -8.37 -9.94
CA THR A 289 0.26 -9.25 -9.73
C THR A 289 1.45 -8.51 -9.15
N MET A 290 1.44 -7.17 -9.15
CA MET A 290 2.53 -6.32 -8.70
C MET A 290 2.99 -6.63 -7.27
N PHE A 291 2.07 -6.74 -6.33
CA PHE A 291 2.39 -6.89 -4.91
C PHE A 291 3.08 -8.22 -4.54
N MET A 292 3.04 -9.20 -5.44
CA MET A 292 3.74 -10.49 -5.26
C MET A 292 4.92 -10.67 -6.21
N ASP A 293 5.15 -9.75 -7.15
CA ASP A 293 6.26 -9.86 -8.10
C ASP A 293 7.60 -9.59 -7.38
N PRO A 294 8.54 -10.53 -7.35
CA PRO A 294 9.83 -10.33 -6.67
C PRO A 294 10.62 -9.14 -7.19
N ARG A 295 10.38 -8.73 -8.46
CA ARG A 295 11.03 -7.56 -9.06
C ARG A 295 10.64 -6.26 -8.38
N LEU A 296 9.45 -6.19 -7.75
CA LEU A 296 9.05 -5.03 -6.94
C LEU A 296 10.04 -4.84 -5.78
N ALA A 297 10.37 -5.90 -5.05
CA ALA A 297 11.32 -5.81 -3.94
C ALA A 297 12.72 -5.43 -4.42
N THR A 298 13.26 -6.11 -5.44
CA THR A 298 14.62 -5.84 -5.94
C THR A 298 14.75 -4.43 -6.53
N THR A 299 13.70 -3.94 -7.20
CA THR A 299 13.64 -2.57 -7.72
C THR A 299 13.62 -1.55 -6.57
N ALA A 300 12.80 -1.78 -5.54
CA ALA A 300 12.71 -0.91 -4.37
C ALA A 300 14.03 -0.90 -3.59
N ILE A 301 14.66 -2.05 -3.33
CA ILE A 301 15.94 -2.17 -2.62
C ILE A 301 17.02 -1.33 -3.32
N GLY A 302 17.15 -1.47 -4.65
CA GLY A 302 18.15 -0.71 -5.42
C GLY A 302 18.03 0.80 -5.26
N PHE A 303 16.80 1.32 -5.12
CA PHE A 303 16.55 2.74 -4.84
C PHE A 303 16.75 3.09 -3.36
N LEU A 304 16.23 2.28 -2.46
CA LEU A 304 16.27 2.57 -1.02
C LEU A 304 17.70 2.56 -0.48
N ASP A 305 18.61 1.80 -1.09
CA ASP A 305 20.01 1.67 -0.68
C ASP A 305 20.98 2.62 -1.43
N SER A 306 20.47 3.36 -2.43
CA SER A 306 21.26 4.35 -3.19
C SER A 306 21.61 5.60 -2.40
#